data_e39441f3ae7e110e4ceb03fdba072073
#
_entry.id   e39441f3ae7e110e4ceb03fdba072073
#
_cell.length_a   1.000
_cell.length_b   1.000
_cell.length_c   1.000
_cell.angle_alpha   90.00
_cell.angle_beta   90.00
_cell.angle_gamma   90.00
#
_symmetry.space_group_name_H-M   'P 1'
#
loop_
_entity.id
_entity.type
_entity.pdbx_description
1 polymer ?
#
loop_
_entity_poly.entity_id
_entity_poly.type
_entity_poly.pdbx_seq_one_letter_code
_entity_poly.pdbx_strand_id
1 'polypeptide(L)'
;MSKKKKKKKKKSNKLFLLLLLLLITTVSLTTSTYAWFTTNRMVQIDLLDVSVRAQGGIEISVDGTKWKSTVLLEDLKNASDNYENNINQIPFVLEPVSTIGELENGKIKMFKGSASNNSQNKYILDAIRTIETRSYGEESNGIFITFDLFLKTNTNTSLYLTPESNAKYQGDKSYGIENAVRFAFIEEGTTLTSSSLETIQNLSTNDNSKVYIWEPNYDTHNEHGITNAREVYGINITNPSAPVDYDGVSKEITKNLNITTDKANSRIYPNYFKKVNVNYYTKNGFDSNQQIFDLKAGITKIRVYMWVEGQDVDCENNASIGNISLNLQFSTNPS
;
A
#
# COMPACT_ATOMS: atom_id res chain seq x y z
N MET A 1 3.51 86.87 -1.16
CA MET A 1 4.05 85.72 -1.90
C MET A 1 3.80 84.46 -1.05
N SER A 2 2.75 83.67 -1.41
CA SER A 2 2.39 82.46 -0.65
C SER A 2 3.00 81.21 -1.33
N LYS A 3 3.88 80.51 -0.63
CA LYS A 3 4.47 79.24 -1.12
C LYS A 3 3.51 78.08 -0.89
N LYS A 4 2.86 77.59 -1.95
CA LYS A 4 2.10 76.34 -1.95
C LYS A 4 3.03 75.13 -1.73
N LYS A 5 2.98 74.46 -0.57
CA LYS A 5 3.59 73.15 -0.32
C LYS A 5 2.84 72.07 -1.12
N LYS A 6 3.51 71.48 -2.11
CA LYS A 6 3.05 70.26 -2.81
C LYS A 6 3.13 69.08 -1.83
N LYS A 7 1.96 68.56 -1.38
CA LYS A 7 1.85 67.26 -0.69
C LYS A 7 2.22 66.14 -1.69
N LYS A 8 3.35 65.47 -1.51
CA LYS A 8 3.66 64.21 -2.18
C LYS A 8 2.68 63.15 -1.68
N LYS A 9 1.78 62.68 -2.55
CA LYS A 9 0.95 61.50 -2.28
C LYS A 9 1.87 60.30 -2.08
N LYS A 10 1.96 59.75 -0.84
CA LYS A 10 2.52 58.43 -0.59
C LYS A 10 1.70 57.41 -1.39
N LYS A 11 2.21 56.94 -2.53
CA LYS A 11 1.64 55.77 -3.21
C LYS A 11 1.66 54.62 -2.22
N SER A 12 0.47 54.10 -1.93
CA SER A 12 0.27 53.02 -0.99
C SER A 12 0.97 51.76 -1.49
N ASN A 13 2.00 51.31 -0.80
CA ASN A 13 2.66 50.02 -1.06
C ASN A 13 1.74 48.84 -0.74
N LYS A 14 0.48 49.08 -0.37
CA LYS A 14 -0.48 48.07 -0.06
C LYS A 14 -0.79 47.16 -1.25
N LEU A 15 -0.84 47.72 -2.45
CA LEU A 15 -1.08 46.93 -3.68
C LEU A 15 0.11 46.02 -3.99
N PHE A 16 1.32 46.51 -3.79
CA PHE A 16 2.54 45.72 -3.97
C PHE A 16 2.65 44.61 -2.93
N LEU A 17 2.30 44.90 -1.67
CA LEU A 17 2.27 43.89 -0.61
C LEU A 17 1.23 42.80 -0.88
N LEU A 18 0.07 43.19 -1.39
CA LEU A 18 -1.03 42.27 -1.72
C LEU A 18 -0.67 41.39 -2.92
N LEU A 19 -0.01 41.95 -3.93
CA LEU A 19 0.55 41.21 -5.07
C LEU A 19 1.67 40.24 -4.64
N LEU A 20 2.54 40.66 -3.73
CA LEU A 20 3.60 39.83 -3.19
C LEU A 20 3.01 38.69 -2.37
N LEU A 21 2.00 38.97 -1.54
CA LEU A 21 1.30 37.95 -0.76
C LEU A 21 0.57 36.95 -1.66
N LEU A 22 -0.08 37.43 -2.70
CA LEU A 22 -0.73 36.58 -3.70
C LEU A 22 0.31 35.70 -4.44
N LEU A 23 1.46 36.25 -4.77
CA LEU A 23 2.55 35.52 -5.43
C LEU A 23 3.14 34.45 -4.51
N ILE A 24 3.34 34.77 -3.21
CA ILE A 24 3.81 33.81 -2.21
C ILE A 24 2.77 32.70 -1.98
N THR A 25 1.48 33.05 -1.88
CA THR A 25 0.42 32.05 -1.72
C THR A 25 0.27 31.17 -2.96
N THR A 26 0.40 31.74 -4.16
CA THR A 26 0.35 30.96 -5.43
C THR A 26 1.54 30.00 -5.51
N VAL A 27 2.75 30.46 -5.18
CA VAL A 27 3.95 29.62 -5.16
C VAL A 27 3.83 28.54 -4.07
N SER A 28 3.27 28.86 -2.88
CA SER A 28 3.06 27.88 -1.82
C SER A 28 1.99 26.83 -2.19
N LEU A 29 0.96 27.23 -2.94
CA LEU A 29 -0.07 26.33 -3.43
C LEU A 29 0.42 25.42 -4.56
N THR A 30 1.38 25.86 -5.38
CA THR A 30 1.93 25.06 -6.47
C THR A 30 2.99 24.04 -6.01
N THR A 31 3.45 24.11 -4.76
CA THR A 31 4.49 23.19 -4.23
C THR A 31 3.92 21.98 -3.50
N SER A 32 2.59 21.87 -3.35
CA SER A 32 1.99 20.81 -2.52
C SER A 32 1.40 19.62 -3.29
N THR A 33 1.48 19.60 -4.62
CA THR A 33 0.80 18.59 -5.43
C THR A 33 1.74 17.79 -6.30
N TYR A 34 2.50 16.91 -5.68
CA TYR A 34 3.30 15.95 -6.44
C TYR A 34 3.04 14.53 -5.95
N ALA A 35 2.95 13.62 -6.91
CA ALA A 35 2.86 12.18 -6.68
C ALA A 35 3.93 11.70 -5.68
N TRP A 36 3.67 10.63 -5.01
CA TRP A 36 4.46 10.01 -3.95
C TRP A 36 5.99 9.89 -4.19
N PHE A 37 6.44 10.11 -5.40
CA PHE A 37 7.84 9.99 -5.79
C PHE A 37 8.68 11.28 -5.63
N THR A 38 8.22 12.32 -4.98
CA THR A 38 9.02 13.55 -4.85
C THR A 38 10.20 13.36 -3.92
N THR A 39 11.36 13.71 -4.41
CA THR A 39 12.67 13.60 -3.76
C THR A 39 12.66 14.07 -2.32
N ASN A 40 13.19 13.25 -1.41
CA ASN A 40 13.57 13.52 -0.02
C ASN A 40 12.50 13.48 1.06
N ARG A 41 11.32 12.95 0.83
CA ARG A 41 10.45 12.60 1.95
C ARG A 41 10.17 11.10 1.92
N MET A 42 10.87 10.38 2.77
CA MET A 42 10.49 9.03 3.11
C MET A 42 9.13 9.12 3.81
N VAL A 43 8.14 8.47 3.26
CA VAL A 43 6.93 8.17 4.01
C VAL A 43 7.34 7.14 5.04
N GLN A 44 7.53 7.56 6.26
CA GLN A 44 7.79 6.67 7.38
C GLN A 44 6.46 6.33 8.02
N ILE A 45 6.05 5.09 7.85
CA ILE A 45 4.88 4.56 8.51
C ILE A 45 5.38 3.58 9.56
N ASP A 46 5.28 3.96 10.81
CA ASP A 46 5.63 3.07 11.89
C ASP A 46 4.54 1.98 12.01
N LEU A 47 4.96 0.74 11.84
CA LEU A 47 4.09 -0.40 12.03
C LEU A 47 3.94 -0.68 13.53
N LEU A 48 2.77 -0.36 14.09
CA LEU A 48 2.52 -0.56 15.52
C LEU A 48 2.05 -1.96 15.85
N ASP A 49 1.17 -2.54 15.03
CA ASP A 49 0.60 -3.85 15.31
C ASP A 49 0.19 -4.58 14.03
N VAL A 50 0.47 -5.88 14.00
CA VAL A 50 -0.06 -6.83 13.00
C VAL A 50 -0.66 -7.99 13.75
N SER A 51 -1.92 -8.27 13.50
CA SER A 51 -2.57 -9.46 14.03
C SER A 51 -3.31 -10.23 12.95
N VAL A 52 -3.24 -11.55 13.02
CA VAL A 52 -3.98 -12.47 12.16
C VAL A 52 -4.79 -13.41 13.04
N ARG A 53 -6.10 -13.45 12.82
CA ARG A 53 -7.04 -14.32 13.56
C ARG A 53 -7.71 -15.30 12.62
N ALA A 54 -8.04 -16.48 13.14
CA ALA A 54 -8.79 -17.48 12.39
C ALA A 54 -10.00 -17.96 13.20
N GLN A 55 -11.11 -18.12 12.53
CA GLN A 55 -12.37 -18.61 13.06
C GLN A 55 -12.92 -19.77 12.21
N GLY A 56 -13.99 -20.41 12.67
CA GLY A 56 -14.69 -21.43 11.88
C GLY A 56 -13.90 -22.74 11.75
N GLY A 57 -13.06 -23.08 12.72
CA GLY A 57 -12.32 -24.35 12.73
C GLY A 57 -11.02 -24.33 11.92
N ILE A 58 -10.51 -23.16 11.55
CA ILE A 58 -9.14 -23.01 11.03
C ILE A 58 -8.18 -22.80 12.18
N GLU A 59 -7.06 -23.49 12.13
CA GLU A 59 -5.87 -23.20 12.94
C GLU A 59 -4.80 -22.59 12.06
N ILE A 60 -4.08 -21.60 12.56
CA ILE A 60 -3.02 -20.89 11.85
C ILE A 60 -1.66 -21.11 12.48
N SER A 61 -0.61 -21.11 11.67
CA SER A 61 0.76 -21.24 12.12
C SER A 61 1.69 -20.40 11.26
N VAL A 62 2.79 -19.90 11.84
CA VAL A 62 3.84 -19.17 11.11
C VAL A 62 4.97 -20.08 10.62
N ASP A 63 5.02 -21.33 11.08
CA ASP A 63 6.10 -22.28 10.80
C ASP A 63 5.62 -23.71 10.47
N GLY A 64 4.30 -23.94 10.51
CA GLY A 64 3.71 -25.27 10.30
C GLY A 64 3.82 -26.21 11.49
N THR A 65 4.35 -25.76 12.65
CA THR A 65 4.54 -26.59 13.85
C THR A 65 3.62 -26.20 15.00
N LYS A 66 3.52 -24.93 15.30
CA LYS A 66 2.70 -24.40 16.40
C LYS A 66 1.41 -23.81 15.86
N TRP A 67 0.29 -24.48 16.15
CA TRP A 67 -1.04 -24.10 15.66
C TRP A 67 -1.79 -23.29 16.71
N LYS A 68 -2.36 -22.17 16.28
CA LYS A 68 -3.07 -21.19 17.12
C LYS A 68 -4.34 -20.70 16.40
N SER A 69 -5.22 -20.03 17.12
CA SER A 69 -6.33 -19.25 16.53
C SER A 69 -5.94 -17.79 16.25
N THR A 70 -4.82 -17.31 16.81
CA THR A 70 -4.34 -15.94 16.64
C THR A 70 -2.81 -15.96 16.55
N VAL A 71 -2.31 -15.27 15.53
CA VAL A 71 -0.89 -14.96 15.32
C VAL A 71 -0.72 -13.47 15.50
N LEU A 72 0.21 -13.07 16.35
CA LEU A 72 0.54 -11.69 16.64
C LEU A 72 1.86 -11.30 15.95
N LEU A 73 2.15 -10.01 15.91
CA LEU A 73 3.41 -9.49 15.38
C LEU A 73 4.64 -10.18 15.95
N GLU A 74 4.62 -10.49 17.25
CA GLU A 74 5.72 -11.21 17.91
C GLU A 74 5.91 -12.64 17.38
N ASP A 75 4.83 -13.34 17.04
CA ASP A 75 4.92 -14.66 16.42
C ASP A 75 5.55 -14.58 15.03
N LEU A 76 5.19 -13.57 14.26
CA LEU A 76 5.76 -13.31 12.93
C LEU A 76 7.24 -12.95 13.03
N LYS A 77 7.61 -12.10 13.98
CA LYS A 77 9.02 -11.73 14.22
C LYS A 77 9.90 -12.94 14.50
N ASN A 78 9.42 -13.83 15.36
CA ASN A 78 10.16 -15.02 15.79
C ASN A 78 10.14 -16.15 14.74
N ALA A 79 9.38 -16.02 13.65
CA ALA A 79 9.26 -17.02 12.61
C ALA A 79 10.40 -16.98 11.57
N SER A 80 11.18 -15.90 11.51
CA SER A 80 12.15 -15.66 10.45
C SER A 80 13.22 -16.74 10.31
N ASP A 81 13.58 -17.42 11.41
CA ASP A 81 14.64 -18.42 11.45
C ASP A 81 14.13 -19.86 11.57
N ASN A 82 12.80 -20.06 11.52
CA ASN A 82 12.22 -21.38 11.80
C ASN A 82 12.44 -22.42 10.69
N TYR A 83 12.62 -21.99 9.44
CA TYR A 83 12.93 -22.88 8.31
C TYR A 83 13.53 -22.13 7.12
N GLU A 84 14.27 -22.85 6.27
CA GLU A 84 15.16 -22.27 5.25
C GLU A 84 14.44 -21.42 4.19
N ASN A 85 13.26 -21.83 3.73
CA ASN A 85 12.49 -21.15 2.69
C ASN A 85 11.40 -20.22 3.22
N ASN A 86 11.48 -19.83 4.48
CA ASN A 86 10.54 -18.89 5.08
C ASN A 86 10.69 -17.51 4.46
N ILE A 87 9.58 -16.93 4.03
CA ILE A 87 9.50 -15.50 3.73
C ILE A 87 8.87 -14.83 4.94
N ASN A 88 9.61 -13.89 5.52
CA ASN A 88 9.15 -13.14 6.69
C ASN A 88 9.87 -11.79 6.77
N GLN A 89 9.38 -10.83 5.98
CA GLN A 89 9.87 -9.47 5.94
C GLN A 89 8.90 -8.56 6.68
N ILE A 90 9.33 -8.02 7.81
CA ILE A 90 8.51 -7.11 8.63
C ILE A 90 9.37 -5.90 8.99
N PRO A 91 9.49 -4.90 8.10
CA PRO A 91 10.25 -3.70 8.37
C PRO A 91 9.56 -2.83 9.42
N PHE A 92 10.30 -2.03 10.18
CA PHE A 92 9.73 -1.02 11.07
C PHE A 92 9.12 0.14 10.31
N VAL A 93 9.63 0.41 9.11
CA VAL A 93 9.21 1.51 8.27
C VAL A 93 8.72 0.96 6.94
N LEU A 94 7.50 1.33 6.55
CA LEU A 94 6.97 1.08 5.22
C LEU A 94 7.28 2.26 4.33
N GLU A 95 7.70 1.96 3.10
CA GLU A 95 7.82 2.98 2.06
C GLU A 95 6.82 2.64 0.94
N PRO A 96 6.29 3.66 0.24
CA PRO A 96 5.38 3.40 -0.86
C PRO A 96 6.03 2.56 -1.95
N VAL A 97 5.34 1.51 -2.35
CA VAL A 97 5.67 0.69 -3.52
C VAL A 97 4.44 0.55 -4.40
N SER A 98 4.62 0.13 -5.63
CA SER A 98 3.52 -0.11 -6.55
C SER A 98 3.67 -1.45 -7.25
N THR A 99 2.54 -2.07 -7.57
CA THR A 99 2.48 -3.35 -8.28
C THR A 99 1.19 -3.49 -9.06
N ILE A 100 1.22 -4.34 -10.07
CA ILE A 100 0.01 -4.81 -10.77
C ILE A 100 -0.42 -6.21 -10.33
N GLY A 101 0.23 -6.78 -9.30
CA GLY A 101 -0.04 -8.13 -8.81
C GLY A 101 0.51 -9.25 -9.71
N GLU A 102 1.43 -8.95 -10.64
CA GLU A 102 2.08 -9.96 -11.48
C GLU A 102 3.16 -10.70 -10.69
N LEU A 103 3.24 -12.02 -10.86
CA LEU A 103 4.23 -12.86 -10.20
C LEU A 103 5.50 -13.03 -11.04
N GLU A 104 6.60 -13.22 -10.37
CA GLU A 104 7.89 -13.63 -10.92
C GLU A 104 8.59 -14.53 -9.91
N ASN A 105 8.84 -15.78 -10.29
CA ASN A 105 9.38 -16.81 -9.39
C ASN A 105 8.52 -17.00 -8.11
N GLY A 106 7.19 -16.98 -8.26
CA GLY A 106 6.23 -17.12 -7.16
C GLY A 106 6.13 -15.90 -6.22
N LYS A 107 6.71 -14.76 -6.56
CA LYS A 107 6.73 -13.54 -5.76
C LYS A 107 6.09 -12.37 -6.51
N ILE A 108 5.39 -11.48 -5.82
CA ILE A 108 4.82 -10.29 -6.45
C ILE A 108 5.93 -9.36 -6.91
N LYS A 109 5.82 -8.88 -8.15
CA LYS A 109 6.69 -7.82 -8.64
C LYS A 109 6.32 -6.49 -7.99
N MET A 110 7.16 -6.03 -7.07
CA MET A 110 7.03 -4.74 -6.41
C MET A 110 8.04 -3.73 -6.96
N PHE A 111 7.65 -2.48 -7.08
CA PHE A 111 8.50 -1.40 -7.56
C PHE A 111 8.50 -0.26 -6.58
N LYS A 112 9.70 0.14 -6.14
CA LYS A 112 9.92 1.36 -5.37
C LYS A 112 10.16 2.49 -6.34
N GLY A 113 9.41 3.57 -6.19
CA GLY A 113 9.55 4.75 -7.01
C GLY A 113 10.36 5.86 -6.34
N SER A 114 10.93 6.72 -7.17
CA SER A 114 11.50 7.99 -6.76
C SER A 114 11.35 9.01 -7.88
N ALA A 115 11.25 10.28 -7.52
CA ALA A 115 11.21 11.37 -8.49
C ALA A 115 12.46 12.23 -8.39
N SER A 116 12.94 12.68 -9.54
CA SER A 116 14.06 13.62 -9.64
C SER A 116 13.71 14.77 -10.58
N ASN A 117 14.22 15.97 -10.31
CA ASN A 117 14.05 17.10 -11.21
C ASN A 117 14.93 16.98 -12.45
N ASN A 118 14.34 17.19 -13.61
CA ASN A 118 15.11 17.41 -14.83
C ASN A 118 15.51 18.91 -15.00
N SER A 119 16.29 19.19 -16.06
CA SER A 119 16.72 20.55 -16.41
C SER A 119 15.57 21.52 -16.76
N GLN A 120 14.34 21.02 -16.92
CA GLN A 120 13.13 21.79 -17.21
C GLN A 120 12.22 21.94 -15.98
N ASN A 121 12.72 21.62 -14.78
CA ASN A 121 11.97 21.60 -13.51
C ASN A 121 10.73 20.67 -13.55
N LYS A 122 10.76 19.61 -14.35
CA LYS A 122 9.75 18.56 -14.31
C LYS A 122 10.25 17.38 -13.50
N TYR A 123 9.38 16.80 -12.70
CA TYR A 123 9.70 15.58 -11.98
C TYR A 123 9.66 14.38 -12.92
N ILE A 124 10.78 13.70 -13.02
CA ILE A 124 10.92 12.46 -13.78
C ILE A 124 10.88 11.32 -12.77
N LEU A 125 10.08 10.31 -13.10
CA LEU A 125 9.91 9.11 -12.30
C LEU A 125 11.00 8.10 -12.63
N ASP A 126 11.62 7.55 -11.57
CA ASP A 126 12.32 6.29 -11.58
C ASP A 126 11.52 5.26 -10.80
N ALA A 127 11.43 4.05 -11.29
CA ALA A 127 10.86 2.93 -10.56
C ALA A 127 11.79 1.72 -10.68
N ILE A 128 12.29 1.26 -9.56
CA ILE A 128 13.22 0.12 -9.50
C ILE A 128 12.56 -1.07 -8.83
N ARG A 129 12.92 -2.26 -9.31
CA ARG A 129 12.47 -3.51 -8.71
C ARG A 129 12.92 -3.59 -7.26
N THR A 130 12.01 -3.91 -6.36
CA THR A 130 12.32 -4.30 -4.98
C THR A 130 11.86 -5.72 -4.73
N ILE A 131 12.61 -6.47 -3.95
CA ILE A 131 12.37 -7.88 -3.66
C ILE A 131 12.26 -8.10 -2.15
N GLU A 132 11.64 -9.21 -1.78
CA GLU A 132 11.56 -9.65 -0.40
C GLU A 132 12.95 -9.99 0.15
N THR A 133 13.17 -9.64 1.41
CA THR A 133 14.30 -10.07 2.22
C THR A 133 13.80 -10.96 3.35
N ARG A 134 14.71 -11.69 4.03
CA ARG A 134 14.38 -12.51 5.21
C ARG A 134 14.67 -11.80 6.53
N SER A 135 14.66 -10.49 6.56
CA SER A 135 15.10 -9.73 7.71
C SER A 135 13.95 -9.03 8.42
N TYR A 136 14.13 -8.79 9.70
CA TYR A 136 13.19 -8.13 10.59
C TYR A 136 13.75 -6.82 11.13
N GLY A 137 12.89 -5.81 11.30
CA GLY A 137 13.23 -4.55 11.97
C GLY A 137 14.16 -3.64 11.15
N GLU A 138 15.01 -2.89 11.84
CA GLU A 138 15.96 -1.94 11.23
C GLU A 138 17.01 -2.61 10.35
N GLU A 139 17.29 -3.89 10.59
CA GLU A 139 18.19 -4.68 9.74
C GLU A 139 17.51 -5.13 8.44
N SER A 140 16.18 -4.94 8.35
CA SER A 140 15.42 -5.24 7.14
C SER A 140 15.69 -4.19 6.07
N ASN A 141 16.23 -4.62 4.94
CA ASN A 141 16.28 -3.78 3.73
C ASN A 141 14.91 -3.71 3.03
N GLY A 142 13.88 -4.34 3.60
CA GLY A 142 12.53 -4.36 3.08
C GLY A 142 11.77 -3.07 3.39
N ILE A 143 10.83 -2.72 2.51
CA ILE A 143 10.01 -1.52 2.60
C ILE A 143 8.51 -1.81 2.56
N PHE A 144 8.13 -3.07 2.46
CA PHE A 144 6.77 -3.59 2.53
C PHE A 144 6.77 -4.87 3.40
N ILE A 145 5.61 -5.28 3.89
CA ILE A 145 5.47 -6.49 4.70
C ILE A 145 5.15 -7.67 3.79
N THR A 146 5.80 -8.80 4.04
CA THR A 146 5.39 -10.10 3.50
C THR A 146 5.78 -11.23 4.44
N PHE A 147 4.89 -12.20 4.61
CA PHE A 147 5.13 -13.36 5.45
C PHE A 147 4.33 -14.57 4.98
N ASP A 148 4.86 -15.76 5.28
CA ASP A 148 4.17 -17.02 5.07
C ASP A 148 3.29 -17.37 6.27
N LEU A 149 2.11 -17.89 5.99
CA LEU A 149 1.14 -18.35 6.97
C LEU A 149 0.60 -19.71 6.53
N PHE A 150 0.52 -20.65 7.48
CA PHE A 150 -0.06 -21.96 7.27
C PHE A 150 -1.46 -22.02 7.86
N LEU A 151 -2.41 -22.50 7.09
CA LEU A 151 -3.82 -22.68 7.46
C LEU A 151 -4.12 -24.16 7.49
N LYS A 152 -4.62 -24.67 8.63
CA LYS A 152 -5.01 -26.07 8.78
C LYS A 152 -6.52 -26.17 8.90
N THR A 153 -7.12 -27.01 8.07
CA THR A 153 -8.55 -27.32 8.10
C THR A 153 -8.80 -28.81 7.91
N ASN A 154 -9.85 -29.33 8.54
CA ASN A 154 -10.23 -30.75 8.49
C ASN A 154 -11.17 -31.08 7.32
N THR A 155 -11.75 -30.08 6.68
CA THR A 155 -12.75 -30.23 5.61
C THR A 155 -12.43 -29.30 4.46
N ASN A 156 -12.90 -29.66 3.25
CA ASN A 156 -12.91 -28.72 2.15
C ASN A 156 -13.85 -27.57 2.49
N THR A 157 -13.35 -26.35 2.35
CA THR A 157 -14.09 -25.13 2.70
C THR A 157 -13.54 -23.96 1.91
N SER A 158 -14.17 -22.79 2.02
CA SER A 158 -13.60 -21.56 1.48
C SER A 158 -13.02 -20.71 2.59
N LEU A 159 -11.98 -19.95 2.26
CA LEU A 159 -11.37 -18.96 3.14
C LEU A 159 -11.97 -17.59 2.85
N TYR A 160 -12.44 -16.94 3.87
CA TYR A 160 -13.03 -15.60 3.80
C TYR A 160 -12.26 -14.61 4.66
N LEU A 161 -12.20 -13.34 4.21
CA LEU A 161 -11.91 -12.20 5.07
C LEU A 161 -13.20 -11.76 5.76
N THR A 162 -13.13 -11.49 7.06
CA THR A 162 -14.26 -10.97 7.81
C THR A 162 -14.23 -9.43 7.85
N PRO A 163 -15.36 -8.78 8.19
CA PRO A 163 -15.45 -7.32 8.35
C PRO A 163 -14.54 -6.71 9.41
N GLU A 164 -13.99 -7.51 10.32
CA GLU A 164 -13.01 -7.05 11.31
C GLU A 164 -11.62 -6.83 10.72
N SER A 165 -11.37 -7.34 9.50
CA SER A 165 -10.13 -7.07 8.77
C SER A 165 -10.04 -5.60 8.39
N ASN A 166 -8.93 -4.93 8.70
CA ASN A 166 -8.80 -3.50 8.47
C ASN A 166 -7.34 -3.03 8.47
N ALA A 167 -7.12 -1.83 7.91
CA ALA A 167 -5.96 -0.98 8.12
C ALA A 167 -6.42 0.32 8.77
N LYS A 168 -5.87 0.67 9.94
CA LYS A 168 -6.31 1.84 10.70
C LYS A 168 -5.13 2.70 11.11
N TYR A 169 -5.30 4.01 10.98
CA TYR A 169 -4.41 4.98 11.58
C TYR A 169 -4.52 4.93 13.11
N GLN A 170 -3.36 5.04 13.77
CA GLN A 170 -3.25 5.08 15.22
C GLN A 170 -2.68 6.45 15.62
N GLY A 171 -3.54 7.35 16.09
CA GLY A 171 -3.17 8.70 16.51
C GLY A 171 -4.36 9.64 16.53
N ASP A 172 -4.12 10.89 16.96
CA ASP A 172 -5.18 11.88 17.16
C ASP A 172 -5.78 12.40 15.84
N LYS A 173 -5.00 12.43 14.77
CA LYS A 173 -5.43 12.94 13.47
C LYS A 173 -4.81 12.14 12.32
N SER A 174 -5.65 11.45 11.56
CA SER A 174 -5.25 10.83 10.30
C SER A 174 -5.03 11.87 9.20
N TYR A 175 -4.02 11.59 8.37
CA TYR A 175 -3.76 12.31 7.12
C TYR A 175 -4.11 11.47 5.88
N GLY A 176 -4.64 10.24 6.07
CA GLY A 176 -5.20 9.40 5.03
C GLY A 176 -4.28 8.33 4.46
N ILE A 177 -3.06 8.18 4.97
CA ILE A 177 -2.11 7.20 4.42
C ILE A 177 -2.60 5.75 4.58
N GLU A 178 -3.41 5.46 5.59
CA GLU A 178 -4.07 4.17 5.78
C GLU A 178 -5.03 3.81 4.64
N ASN A 179 -5.50 4.81 3.87
CA ASN A 179 -6.37 4.60 2.72
C ASN A 179 -5.59 4.05 1.52
N ALA A 180 -4.29 4.34 1.46
CA ALA A 180 -3.38 3.81 0.43
C ALA A 180 -2.85 2.39 0.75
N VAL A 181 -3.25 1.77 1.86
CA VAL A 181 -2.82 0.41 2.22
C VAL A 181 -3.49 -0.63 1.31
N ARG A 182 -2.70 -1.61 0.90
CA ARG A 182 -3.15 -2.79 0.14
C ARG A 182 -2.66 -4.06 0.81
N PHE A 183 -3.45 -5.11 0.62
CA PHE A 183 -3.07 -6.49 0.96
C PHE A 183 -3.11 -7.35 -0.28
N ALA A 184 -2.27 -8.36 -0.34
CA ALA A 184 -2.41 -9.42 -1.31
C ALA A 184 -2.22 -10.79 -0.67
N PHE A 185 -2.92 -11.77 -1.22
CA PHE A 185 -2.88 -13.16 -0.79
C PHE A 185 -2.56 -14.05 -1.97
N ILE A 186 -1.62 -14.98 -1.77
CA ILE A 186 -1.21 -15.98 -2.75
C ILE A 186 -1.31 -17.34 -2.09
N GLU A 187 -1.95 -18.30 -2.74
CA GLU A 187 -1.90 -19.70 -2.33
C GLU A 187 -0.56 -20.31 -2.81
N GLU A 188 0.29 -20.68 -1.86
CA GLU A 188 1.58 -21.34 -2.14
C GLU A 188 1.43 -22.85 -2.38
N GLY A 189 0.31 -23.44 -1.97
CA GLY A 189 -0.01 -24.84 -2.17
C GLY A 189 -0.67 -25.49 -0.96
N THR A 190 -1.16 -26.72 -1.18
CA THR A 190 -1.85 -27.50 -0.14
C THR A 190 -1.28 -28.91 -0.06
N THR A 191 -1.19 -29.47 1.15
CA THR A 191 -0.78 -30.85 1.42
C THR A 191 -1.60 -31.46 2.55
N LEU A 192 -1.45 -32.79 2.76
CA LEU A 192 -2.15 -33.50 3.84
C LEU A 192 -1.59 -33.10 5.21
N THR A 193 -2.43 -33.17 6.23
CA THR A 193 -2.00 -32.96 7.64
C THR A 193 -0.96 -34.01 8.12
N SER A 194 -0.90 -35.16 7.47
CA SER A 194 0.07 -36.23 7.74
C SER A 194 1.40 -36.06 6.99
N SER A 195 1.54 -35.06 6.14
CA SER A 195 2.79 -34.81 5.41
C SER A 195 3.95 -34.45 6.35
N SER A 196 5.17 -34.71 5.93
CA SER A 196 6.35 -34.29 6.69
C SER A 196 6.40 -32.78 6.84
N LEU A 197 7.02 -32.29 7.90
CA LEU A 197 7.19 -30.85 8.14
C LEU A 197 7.92 -30.18 6.98
N GLU A 198 8.94 -30.83 6.44
CA GLU A 198 9.68 -30.36 5.27
C GLU A 198 8.76 -30.18 4.05
N THR A 199 7.85 -31.12 3.78
CA THR A 199 6.87 -31.01 2.69
C THR A 199 5.93 -29.80 2.92
N ILE A 200 5.45 -29.61 4.16
CA ILE A 200 4.57 -28.51 4.53
C ILE A 200 5.27 -27.17 4.30
N GLN A 201 6.49 -27.03 4.81
CA GLN A 201 7.26 -25.79 4.76
C GLN A 201 7.72 -25.41 3.34
N ASN A 202 7.97 -26.41 2.50
CA ASN A 202 8.43 -26.22 1.11
C ASN A 202 7.29 -26.05 0.09
N LEU A 203 6.03 -25.96 0.53
CA LEU A 203 4.95 -25.58 -0.37
C LEU A 203 5.26 -24.23 -1.03
N SER A 204 5.17 -24.19 -2.37
CA SER A 204 5.46 -23.00 -3.16
C SER A 204 4.60 -22.96 -4.40
N THR A 205 4.29 -21.78 -4.84
CA THR A 205 3.50 -21.51 -6.04
C THR A 205 4.38 -21.24 -7.26
N ASN A 206 3.75 -21.04 -8.39
CA ASN A 206 4.38 -20.61 -9.63
C ASN A 206 3.75 -19.29 -10.13
N ASP A 207 4.29 -18.76 -11.22
CA ASP A 207 3.89 -17.44 -11.74
C ASP A 207 2.47 -17.39 -12.35
N ASN A 208 1.79 -18.51 -12.44
CA ASN A 208 0.41 -18.59 -12.93
C ASN A 208 -0.65 -18.58 -11.81
N SER A 209 -0.22 -18.53 -10.55
CA SER A 209 -1.14 -18.51 -9.43
C SER A 209 -1.88 -17.19 -9.36
N LYS A 210 -3.13 -17.25 -8.89
CA LYS A 210 -3.96 -16.06 -8.72
C LYS A 210 -3.46 -15.24 -7.54
N VAL A 211 -3.29 -13.95 -7.76
CA VAL A 211 -3.06 -12.97 -6.70
C VAL A 211 -4.38 -12.31 -6.37
N TYR A 212 -4.78 -12.37 -5.11
CA TYR A 212 -5.95 -11.68 -4.61
C TYR A 212 -5.49 -10.38 -3.96
N ILE A 213 -5.77 -9.23 -4.58
CA ILE A 213 -5.45 -7.91 -4.03
C ILE A 213 -6.68 -7.33 -3.36
N TRP A 214 -6.55 -6.85 -2.14
CA TRP A 214 -7.61 -6.23 -1.37
C TRP A 214 -7.23 -4.83 -0.90
N GLU A 215 -8.16 -3.91 -1.04
CA GLU A 215 -8.08 -2.53 -0.56
C GLU A 215 -9.09 -2.31 0.58
N PRO A 216 -8.61 -2.19 1.84
CA PRO A 216 -9.52 -2.11 2.99
C PRO A 216 -10.29 -0.79 3.08
N ASN A 217 -9.68 0.32 2.69
CA ASN A 217 -10.25 1.67 2.85
C ASN A 217 -10.65 2.31 1.50
N TYR A 218 -11.05 1.50 0.54
CA TYR A 218 -11.37 1.87 -0.85
C TYR A 218 -12.40 3.00 -0.99
N ASP A 219 -13.23 3.22 0.02
CA ASP A 219 -14.33 4.19 0.03
C ASP A 219 -14.06 5.36 1.00
N THR A 220 -12.78 5.62 1.29
CA THR A 220 -12.39 6.69 2.22
C THR A 220 -11.26 7.50 1.60
N HIS A 221 -11.54 8.77 1.31
CA HIS A 221 -10.55 9.71 0.77
C HIS A 221 -10.56 10.99 1.59
N ASN A 222 -9.37 11.48 1.94
CA ASN A 222 -9.25 12.78 2.61
C ASN A 222 -9.18 13.94 1.60
N GLU A 223 -9.27 15.19 2.08
CA GLU A 223 -9.23 16.38 1.23
C GLU A 223 -7.94 16.50 0.40
N HIS A 224 -6.81 16.04 0.95
CA HIS A 224 -5.52 16.04 0.24
C HIS A 224 -5.50 15.00 -0.86
N GLY A 225 -6.00 13.78 -0.60
CA GLY A 225 -6.16 12.72 -1.60
C GLY A 225 -7.09 13.14 -2.75
N ILE A 226 -8.22 13.77 -2.44
CA ILE A 226 -9.15 14.31 -3.45
C ILE A 226 -8.48 15.40 -4.31
N THR A 227 -7.69 16.27 -3.69
CA THR A 227 -6.93 17.30 -4.40
C THR A 227 -5.85 16.68 -5.29
N ASN A 228 -5.09 15.72 -4.77
CA ASN A 228 -4.08 14.98 -5.50
C ASN A 228 -4.67 14.22 -6.70
N ALA A 229 -5.83 13.57 -6.52
CA ALA A 229 -6.56 12.90 -7.60
C ALA A 229 -6.82 13.85 -8.78
N ARG A 230 -7.32 15.06 -8.50
CA ARG A 230 -7.63 16.05 -9.52
C ARG A 230 -6.39 16.63 -10.19
N GLU A 231 -5.40 17.03 -9.41
CA GLU A 231 -4.28 17.82 -9.90
C GLU A 231 -3.18 16.96 -10.51
N VAL A 232 -2.91 15.79 -9.96
CA VAL A 232 -1.87 14.88 -10.45
C VAL A 232 -2.42 13.87 -11.44
N TYR A 233 -3.51 13.20 -11.11
CA TYR A 233 -4.05 12.12 -11.95
C TYR A 233 -5.14 12.58 -12.93
N GLY A 234 -5.68 13.78 -12.77
CA GLY A 234 -6.79 14.29 -13.58
C GLY A 234 -8.12 13.57 -13.30
N ILE A 235 -8.26 12.99 -12.12
CA ILE A 235 -9.45 12.28 -11.65
C ILE A 235 -10.29 13.26 -10.82
N ASN A 236 -11.55 13.45 -11.20
CA ASN A 236 -12.48 14.27 -10.43
C ASN A 236 -13.31 13.39 -9.50
N ILE A 237 -12.94 13.33 -8.23
CA ILE A 237 -13.69 12.61 -7.20
C ILE A 237 -14.88 13.48 -6.79
N THR A 238 -16.07 13.09 -7.22
CA THR A 238 -17.34 13.76 -6.86
C THR A 238 -18.01 13.17 -5.62
N ASN A 239 -17.68 11.93 -5.30
CA ASN A 239 -18.12 11.22 -4.10
C ASN A 239 -16.89 10.71 -3.33
N PRO A 240 -16.53 11.34 -2.19
CA PRO A 240 -15.38 10.91 -1.38
C PRO A 240 -15.49 9.47 -0.81
N SER A 241 -16.69 8.89 -0.88
CA SER A 241 -16.95 7.52 -0.43
C SER A 241 -17.12 6.52 -1.60
N ALA A 242 -16.51 6.81 -2.74
CA ALA A 242 -16.50 5.90 -3.89
C ALA A 242 -15.09 5.37 -4.15
N PRO A 243 -14.95 4.10 -4.60
CA PRO A 243 -13.64 3.56 -4.99
C PRO A 243 -13.00 4.39 -6.10
N VAL A 244 -11.69 4.54 -6.03
CA VAL A 244 -10.88 5.17 -7.09
C VAL A 244 -9.91 4.15 -7.65
N ASP A 245 -10.12 3.76 -8.90
CA ASP A 245 -9.21 2.85 -9.60
C ASP A 245 -7.82 3.47 -9.76
N TYR A 246 -6.78 2.67 -9.66
CA TYR A 246 -5.41 3.10 -9.91
C TYR A 246 -4.67 2.22 -10.91
N ASP A 247 -3.63 2.78 -11.50
CA ASP A 247 -2.73 2.08 -12.41
C ASP A 247 -1.40 1.80 -11.70
N GLY A 248 -1.11 0.54 -11.43
CA GLY A 248 0.14 0.12 -10.80
C GLY A 248 1.33 0.12 -11.77
N VAL A 249 2.53 0.20 -11.22
CA VAL A 249 3.77 0.05 -11.99
C VAL A 249 3.95 -1.39 -12.41
N SER A 250 4.18 -1.62 -13.70
CA SER A 250 4.32 -2.97 -14.28
C SER A 250 5.74 -3.31 -14.74
N LYS A 251 6.62 -2.30 -14.82
CA LYS A 251 7.98 -2.44 -15.32
C LYS A 251 8.88 -1.35 -14.73
N GLU A 252 10.17 -1.65 -14.63
CA GLU A 252 11.17 -0.66 -14.23
C GLU A 252 11.18 0.55 -15.15
N ILE A 253 11.32 1.73 -14.55
CA ILE A 253 11.36 3.03 -15.21
C ILE A 253 12.70 3.67 -14.87
N THR A 254 13.47 4.02 -15.89
CA THR A 254 14.76 4.70 -15.72
C THR A 254 14.64 6.18 -16.07
N LYS A 255 15.48 7.01 -15.46
CA LYS A 255 15.54 8.49 -15.70
C LYS A 255 15.56 8.88 -17.17
N ASN A 256 16.18 8.07 -18.00
CA ASN A 256 16.36 8.36 -19.43
C ASN A 256 15.06 8.25 -20.25
N LEU A 257 13.98 7.72 -19.66
CA LEU A 257 12.70 7.53 -20.36
C LEU A 257 11.83 8.79 -20.34
N ASN A 258 12.18 9.81 -19.55
CA ASN A 258 11.42 11.05 -19.39
C ASN A 258 9.94 10.87 -19.02
N ILE A 259 9.64 9.78 -18.30
CA ILE A 259 8.31 9.52 -17.75
C ILE A 259 8.11 10.46 -16.58
N THR A 260 7.07 11.29 -16.61
CA THR A 260 6.78 12.26 -15.55
C THR A 260 5.88 11.65 -14.48
N THR A 261 6.00 12.14 -13.24
CA THR A 261 5.15 11.68 -12.13
C THR A 261 3.70 12.12 -12.31
N ASP A 262 3.47 13.33 -12.81
CA ASP A 262 2.16 13.83 -13.12
C ASP A 262 1.55 13.03 -14.28
N LYS A 263 0.33 12.56 -14.09
CA LYS A 263 -0.39 11.74 -15.06
C LYS A 263 0.34 10.44 -15.47
N ALA A 264 1.18 9.91 -14.57
CA ALA A 264 1.81 8.60 -14.73
C ALA A 264 0.75 7.50 -14.60
N ASN A 265 0.14 7.14 -15.69
CA ASN A 265 -0.93 6.16 -15.76
C ASN A 265 -0.88 5.33 -17.06
N SER A 266 -1.66 4.26 -17.11
CA SER A 266 -1.67 3.32 -18.24
C SER A 266 -2.10 3.96 -19.56
N ARG A 267 -2.90 5.01 -19.53
CA ARG A 267 -3.32 5.74 -20.76
C ARG A 267 -2.16 6.49 -21.42
N ILE A 268 -1.27 7.08 -20.61
CA ILE A 268 -0.15 7.90 -21.10
C ILE A 268 1.09 7.04 -21.32
N TYR A 269 1.35 6.10 -20.40
CA TYR A 269 2.53 5.24 -20.43
C TYR A 269 2.15 3.75 -20.33
N PRO A 270 1.43 3.19 -21.33
CA PRO A 270 0.85 1.82 -21.27
C PRO A 270 1.88 0.70 -21.14
N ASN A 271 3.14 0.96 -21.46
CA ASN A 271 4.22 -0.02 -21.30
C ASN A 271 4.77 -0.12 -19.87
N TYR A 272 4.42 0.85 -19.00
CA TYR A 272 4.98 0.98 -17.65
C TYR A 272 3.92 0.94 -16.57
N PHE A 273 2.68 1.25 -16.92
CA PHE A 273 1.56 1.25 -15.99
C PHE A 273 0.42 0.41 -16.55
N LYS A 274 -0.25 -0.34 -15.69
CA LYS A 274 -1.45 -1.10 -16.04
C LYS A 274 -2.47 -0.95 -14.93
N LYS A 275 -3.75 -0.95 -15.31
CA LYS A 275 -4.85 -0.97 -14.34
C LYS A 275 -4.74 -2.20 -13.44
N VAL A 276 -4.94 -1.99 -12.14
CA VAL A 276 -4.93 -3.07 -11.14
C VAL A 276 -6.35 -3.50 -10.85
N ASN A 277 -6.57 -4.82 -10.79
CA ASN A 277 -7.84 -5.38 -10.36
C ASN A 277 -7.79 -5.56 -8.83
N VAL A 278 -8.55 -4.74 -8.13
CA VAL A 278 -8.64 -4.75 -6.67
C VAL A 278 -10.01 -5.28 -6.26
N ASN A 279 -10.05 -6.00 -5.14
CA ASN A 279 -11.30 -6.44 -4.55
C ASN A 279 -11.74 -5.37 -3.53
N TYR A 280 -12.97 -4.92 -3.66
CA TYR A 280 -13.61 -3.95 -2.79
C TYR A 280 -14.75 -4.60 -2.02
N TYR A 281 -15.01 -4.05 -0.83
CA TYR A 281 -16.24 -4.32 -0.11
C TYR A 281 -17.12 -3.07 -0.18
N THR A 282 -18.36 -3.19 -0.53
CA THR A 282 -19.29 -2.06 -0.42
C THR A 282 -19.64 -1.83 1.05
N LYS A 283 -19.97 -0.60 1.46
CA LYS A 283 -20.46 -0.32 2.82
C LYS A 283 -21.61 -1.24 3.25
N ASN A 284 -22.45 -1.62 2.29
CA ASN A 284 -23.55 -2.55 2.50
C ASN A 284 -23.14 -4.03 2.36
N GLY A 285 -21.93 -4.31 1.87
CA GLY A 285 -21.38 -5.66 1.66
C GLY A 285 -20.34 -6.04 2.69
N PHE A 286 -20.01 -5.13 3.61
CA PHE A 286 -19.12 -5.43 4.74
C PHE A 286 -19.81 -6.24 5.84
N ASP A 287 -21.13 -6.42 5.72
CA ASP A 287 -21.89 -7.32 6.59
C ASP A 287 -21.70 -8.79 6.22
N SER A 288 -21.01 -9.10 5.12
CA SER A 288 -20.71 -10.45 4.67
C SER A 288 -19.22 -10.67 4.47
N ASN A 289 -18.76 -11.89 4.79
CA ASN A 289 -17.39 -12.30 4.59
C ASN A 289 -17.04 -12.41 3.10
N GLN A 290 -15.86 -11.98 2.71
CA GLN A 290 -15.38 -12.02 1.32
C GLN A 290 -14.47 -13.22 1.07
N GLN A 291 -14.85 -14.07 0.13
CA GLN A 291 -14.08 -15.25 -0.24
C GLN A 291 -12.75 -14.86 -0.91
N ILE A 292 -11.67 -15.46 -0.44
CA ILE A 292 -10.33 -15.33 -1.00
C ILE A 292 -9.96 -16.57 -1.82
N PHE A 293 -9.99 -17.75 -1.19
CA PHE A 293 -9.60 -19.03 -1.77
C PHE A 293 -10.58 -20.14 -1.39
N ASP A 294 -10.55 -21.23 -2.17
CA ASP A 294 -11.09 -22.51 -1.76
C ASP A 294 -9.98 -23.33 -1.10
N LEU A 295 -10.20 -23.74 0.16
CA LEU A 295 -9.27 -24.56 0.92
C LEU A 295 -9.64 -26.03 0.80
N LYS A 296 -8.66 -26.88 0.54
CA LYS A 296 -8.81 -28.35 0.66
C LYS A 296 -8.52 -28.78 2.10
N ALA A 297 -9.15 -29.88 2.54
CA ALA A 297 -8.80 -30.51 3.82
C ALA A 297 -7.29 -30.80 3.85
N GLY A 298 -6.60 -30.31 4.88
CA GLY A 298 -5.16 -30.41 5.00
C GLY A 298 -4.52 -29.14 5.54
N ILE A 299 -3.31 -28.89 5.10
CA ILE A 299 -2.52 -27.69 5.42
C ILE A 299 -2.28 -26.94 4.13
N THR A 300 -2.75 -25.70 4.06
CA THR A 300 -2.51 -24.76 2.97
C THR A 300 -1.53 -23.71 3.41
N LYS A 301 -0.44 -23.50 2.68
CA LYS A 301 0.46 -22.37 2.86
C LYS A 301 -0.03 -21.21 2.00
N ILE A 302 -0.15 -20.04 2.60
CA ILE A 302 -0.42 -18.79 1.90
C ILE A 302 0.70 -17.80 2.15
N ARG A 303 0.94 -16.92 1.20
CA ARG A 303 1.79 -15.76 1.38
C ARG A 303 0.97 -14.50 1.43
N VAL A 304 1.20 -13.70 2.44
CA VAL A 304 0.52 -12.43 2.68
C VAL A 304 1.48 -11.30 2.36
N TYR A 305 1.02 -10.33 1.61
CA TYR A 305 1.70 -9.06 1.36
C TYR A 305 0.87 -7.92 1.92
N MET A 306 1.53 -6.90 2.44
CA MET A 306 0.93 -5.64 2.87
C MET A 306 1.86 -4.49 2.46
N TRP A 307 1.32 -3.47 1.80
CA TRP A 307 2.11 -2.34 1.35
C TRP A 307 1.28 -1.07 1.32
N VAL A 308 1.97 0.07 1.20
CA VAL A 308 1.35 1.34 0.83
C VAL A 308 1.49 1.51 -0.67
N GLU A 309 0.36 1.64 -1.37
CA GLU A 309 0.34 1.78 -2.82
C GLU A 309 0.70 3.21 -3.23
N GLY A 310 1.84 3.34 -3.88
CA GLY A 310 2.36 4.63 -4.26
C GLY A 310 1.58 5.32 -5.37
N GLN A 311 0.76 4.62 -6.13
CA GLN A 311 -0.11 5.18 -7.17
C GLN A 311 -1.52 5.47 -6.66
N ASP A 312 -1.77 5.26 -5.37
CA ASP A 312 -3.02 5.65 -4.75
C ASP A 312 -3.13 7.17 -4.60
N VAL A 313 -4.33 7.70 -4.78
CA VAL A 313 -4.58 9.14 -4.67
C VAL A 313 -4.34 9.68 -3.25
N ASP A 314 -4.50 8.85 -2.22
CA ASP A 314 -4.26 9.18 -0.82
C ASP A 314 -2.78 9.02 -0.41
N CYS A 315 -1.93 8.42 -1.27
CA CYS A 315 -0.49 8.35 -1.07
C CYS A 315 0.18 9.64 -1.55
N GLU A 316 0.11 10.69 -0.75
CA GLU A 316 0.63 12.01 -1.09
C GLU A 316 1.55 12.56 0.02
N ASN A 317 2.30 13.62 -0.26
CA ASN A 317 3.36 14.10 0.62
C ASN A 317 2.92 14.53 2.03
N ASN A 318 1.66 14.97 2.20
CA ASN A 318 1.17 15.41 3.51
C ASN A 318 0.66 14.24 4.36
N ALA A 319 0.38 13.10 3.73
CA ALA A 319 0.01 11.86 4.41
C ALA A 319 1.20 11.07 4.98
N SER A 320 2.43 11.57 4.81
CA SER A 320 3.68 10.86 4.98
C SER A 320 4.11 10.54 6.42
N ILE A 321 3.30 10.83 7.42
CA ILE A 321 3.61 10.56 8.82
C ILE A 321 2.41 9.83 9.42
N GLY A 322 2.60 8.59 9.88
CA GLY A 322 1.50 7.88 10.51
C GLY A 322 1.92 6.54 11.10
N ASN A 323 1.23 6.19 12.16
CA ASN A 323 1.28 4.88 12.76
C ASN A 323 0.07 4.10 12.25
N ILE A 324 0.29 2.94 11.65
CA ILE A 324 -0.78 2.09 11.11
C ILE A 324 -0.81 0.77 11.88
N SER A 325 -2.00 0.34 12.25
CA SER A 325 -2.27 -1.03 12.67
C SER A 325 -2.95 -1.81 11.55
N LEU A 326 -2.55 -3.05 11.39
CA LEU A 326 -3.03 -3.96 10.36
C LEU A 326 -3.64 -5.19 11.03
N ASN A 327 -4.90 -5.44 10.76
CA ASN A 327 -5.64 -6.58 11.31
C ASN A 327 -6.24 -7.41 10.17
N LEU A 328 -5.96 -8.71 10.18
CA LEU A 328 -6.58 -9.69 9.30
C LEU A 328 -7.37 -10.69 10.13
N GLN A 329 -8.59 -10.95 9.72
CA GLN A 329 -9.41 -12.00 10.31
C GLN A 329 -9.96 -12.91 9.23
N PHE A 330 -9.58 -14.18 9.32
CA PHE A 330 -10.04 -15.23 8.43
C PHE A 330 -11.18 -16.05 9.05
N SER A 331 -12.08 -16.51 8.21
CA SER A 331 -13.18 -17.39 8.59
C SER A 331 -13.43 -18.43 7.51
N THR A 332 -14.04 -19.57 7.89
CA THR A 332 -14.63 -20.53 6.95
C THR A 332 -16.12 -20.32 6.76
N ASN A 333 -16.72 -19.42 7.49
CA ASN A 333 -18.15 -19.11 7.39
C ASN A 333 -18.36 -18.00 6.36
N PRO A 334 -19.32 -18.14 5.45
CA PRO A 334 -19.63 -17.12 4.43
C PRO A 334 -20.40 -15.92 4.99
N SER A 335 -20.86 -15.96 6.24
CA SER A 335 -21.65 -14.90 6.90
C SER A 335 -21.41 -14.86 8.38
#